data_07b940eec8d330299e63e0aebedcea66
#
_entry.id   07b940eec8d330299e63e0aebedcea66
#
_cell.length_a   1.000
_cell.length_b   1.000
_cell.length_c   1.000
_cell.angle_alpha   90.00
_cell.angle_beta   90.00
_cell.angle_gamma   90.00
#
_symmetry.space_group_name_H-M   'P 1'
#
loop_
_entity.id
_entity.type
_entity.pdbx_description
1 polymer ?
#
loop_
_entity_poly.entity_id
_entity_poly.type
_entity_poly.pdbx_seq_one_letter_code
_entity_poly.pdbx_strand_id
1 'polypeptide(L)'
;MNSVYPNNKSRGVMTMAKELAKSYNPSEFEDRIYDFWLKGNYFHAEVDKDKKPYTIVMPPPNITGQLHMGHALDETLQDILIRWRRMQGYSALWLPGTDHASIATEAKIVEAMRKEGITKEDIGREEFLKRAWEWKKVYGGRITSQLKKLGSSCDWERERFTMDEGCSKAVKEVFVRLYNDGKIYRGNRMVNWCPHCCTSISDAEVEYKEQNGHFWHLLYQVKETGEYLEIATTRPETMLGDTAVAVNKDDERYKHLHGCHVILPLLNKEIPIVCDEHADMEKGTGVVKITPAHDPNDFEVGQRCKLPIVRCFTYDGHLTGAKDVEEYNELKAKGQLAENEPEVLDCGKYAGMTTMEAREAIVADLKEIGALKEVEDLTHDVGTCYRCHTTIEPMVSKQWFVKMAPLAKPAIDVVRKGDTSSSPKDLKRFTSIGWRTSRIGVFPVSFGGDTESLHGTAMTAAKLWLPKTHPKSAVSAAVHTFIRTRTLSTHGSVRHFGRSQHLAGPTKLPNLSISIPQALL
;
A
#
# COMPACT_ATOMS: atom_id res chain seq x y z
N MET A 1 33.91 19.27 -71.08
CA MET A 1 34.52 20.53 -71.50
C MET A 1 33.91 21.64 -70.65
N ASN A 2 34.75 22.48 -70.13
CA ASN A 2 34.52 23.75 -69.40
C ASN A 2 33.87 23.73 -68.02
N SER A 3 34.77 23.70 -67.09
CA SER A 3 34.75 24.24 -65.74
C SER A 3 34.35 25.72 -65.72
N VAL A 4 33.42 26.10 -64.83
CA VAL A 4 33.34 27.45 -64.30
C VAL A 4 33.03 27.39 -62.83
N TYR A 5 34.09 27.47 -62.01
CA TYR A 5 33.98 27.85 -60.59
C TYR A 5 34.25 29.38 -60.50
N PRO A 6 33.36 30.16 -59.90
CA PRO A 6 33.72 31.54 -59.56
C PRO A 6 34.55 31.57 -58.30
N ASN A 7 35.71 32.15 -58.46
CA ASN A 7 36.66 32.43 -57.42
C ASN A 7 36.16 33.62 -56.57
N ASN A 8 35.57 33.37 -55.40
CA ASN A 8 35.16 34.43 -54.49
C ASN A 8 36.09 34.42 -53.25
N LYS A 9 37.17 35.17 -53.34
CA LYS A 9 38.02 35.50 -52.20
C LYS A 9 37.29 36.50 -51.29
N SER A 10 36.37 36.02 -50.43
CA SER A 10 35.99 36.77 -49.24
C SER A 10 37.00 36.46 -48.13
N ARG A 11 37.81 37.46 -47.74
CA ARG A 11 38.61 37.44 -46.52
C ARG A 11 37.67 37.20 -45.35
N GLY A 12 37.56 35.97 -44.92
CA GLY A 12 36.91 35.62 -43.67
C GLY A 12 37.69 36.25 -42.50
N VAL A 13 37.03 37.13 -41.80
CA VAL A 13 37.46 37.55 -40.49
C VAL A 13 37.51 36.28 -39.63
N MET A 14 38.71 35.78 -39.33
CA MET A 14 38.89 34.75 -38.33
C MET A 14 38.41 35.34 -36.98
N THR A 15 37.16 35.06 -36.66
CA THR A 15 36.67 35.22 -35.28
C THR A 15 37.57 34.36 -34.39
N MET A 16 38.41 35.01 -33.60
CA MET A 16 39.23 34.31 -32.60
C MET A 16 38.28 33.40 -31.79
N ALA A 17 38.58 32.11 -31.75
CA ALA A 17 37.86 31.19 -30.91
C ALA A 17 37.86 31.73 -29.49
N LYS A 18 36.71 31.96 -28.93
CA LYS A 18 36.57 32.44 -27.56
C LYS A 18 37.28 31.45 -26.64
N GLU A 19 38.29 31.89 -25.91
CA GLU A 19 39.02 31.06 -24.98
C GLU A 19 38.04 30.51 -23.94
N LEU A 20 38.04 29.20 -23.74
CA LEU A 20 37.16 28.55 -22.77
C LEU A 20 37.61 28.89 -21.36
N ALA A 21 36.68 29.14 -20.46
CA ALA A 21 36.96 29.33 -19.04
C ALA A 21 37.69 28.10 -18.45
N LYS A 22 38.62 28.34 -17.51
CA LYS A 22 39.39 27.25 -16.86
C LYS A 22 38.53 26.28 -16.04
N SER A 23 37.37 26.72 -15.58
CA SER A 23 36.40 25.90 -14.83
C SER A 23 35.01 26.01 -15.44
N TYR A 24 34.27 24.90 -15.40
CA TYR A 24 32.89 24.89 -15.83
C TYR A 24 31.98 25.57 -14.79
N ASN A 25 31.22 26.57 -15.22
CA ASN A 25 30.22 27.23 -14.40
C ASN A 25 28.82 26.93 -14.96
N PRO A 26 28.03 26.02 -14.32
CA PRO A 26 26.73 25.59 -14.82
C PRO A 26 25.73 26.75 -15.04
N SER A 27 25.78 27.75 -14.19
CA SER A 27 24.85 28.89 -14.27
C SER A 27 24.98 29.73 -15.56
N GLU A 28 26.11 29.65 -16.25
CA GLU A 28 26.34 30.38 -17.51
C GLU A 28 25.75 29.68 -18.74
N PHE A 29 25.52 28.36 -18.66
CA PHE A 29 25.20 27.54 -19.84
C PHE A 29 23.91 26.78 -19.73
N GLU A 30 23.62 26.14 -18.58
CA GLU A 30 22.60 25.12 -18.49
C GLU A 30 21.21 25.64 -18.79
N ASP A 31 20.79 26.74 -18.18
CA ASP A 31 19.45 27.31 -18.40
C ASP A 31 19.26 27.71 -19.86
N ARG A 32 20.26 28.37 -20.46
CA ARG A 32 20.22 28.80 -21.86
C ARG A 32 20.13 27.63 -22.83
N ILE A 33 20.87 26.54 -22.57
CA ILE A 33 20.84 25.35 -23.40
C ILE A 33 19.52 24.62 -23.24
N TYR A 34 19.04 24.50 -22.01
CA TYR A 34 17.76 23.85 -21.76
C TYR A 34 16.59 24.60 -22.41
N ASP A 35 16.57 25.93 -22.29
CA ASP A 35 15.59 26.78 -22.96
C ASP A 35 15.64 26.63 -24.50
N PHE A 36 16.86 26.52 -25.06
CA PHE A 36 17.02 26.25 -26.50
C PHE A 36 16.38 24.92 -26.90
N TRP A 37 16.55 23.85 -26.10
CA TRP A 37 15.92 22.58 -26.37
C TRP A 37 14.39 22.64 -26.27
N LEU A 38 13.87 23.34 -25.27
CA LEU A 38 12.43 23.53 -25.12
C LEU A 38 11.83 24.32 -26.29
N LYS A 39 12.46 25.44 -26.68
CA LYS A 39 12.00 26.27 -27.81
C LYS A 39 12.04 25.53 -29.14
N GLY A 40 13.00 24.63 -29.29
CA GLY A 40 13.10 23.77 -30.48
C GLY A 40 12.17 22.55 -30.47
N ASN A 41 11.42 22.35 -29.38
CA ASN A 41 10.52 21.20 -29.17
C ASN A 41 11.20 19.83 -29.39
N TYR A 42 12.50 19.72 -29.02
CA TYR A 42 13.29 18.52 -29.32
C TYR A 42 12.91 17.30 -28.47
N PHE A 43 12.14 17.48 -27.43
CA PHE A 43 11.72 16.39 -26.53
C PHE A 43 10.34 15.84 -26.86
N HIS A 44 9.59 16.53 -27.70
CA HIS A 44 8.26 16.13 -28.12
C HIS A 44 8.32 14.92 -29.06
N ALA A 45 7.41 13.98 -28.89
CA ALA A 45 7.31 12.78 -29.71
C ALA A 45 5.95 12.69 -30.39
N GLU A 46 5.98 12.55 -31.70
CA GLU A 46 4.80 12.29 -32.52
C GLU A 46 4.71 10.81 -32.91
N VAL A 47 3.47 10.38 -33.19
CA VAL A 47 3.23 9.03 -33.73
C VAL A 47 3.72 8.98 -35.17
N ASP A 48 4.82 8.29 -35.37
CA ASP A 48 5.42 8.09 -36.68
C ASP A 48 5.45 6.59 -36.99
N LYS A 49 4.67 6.17 -38.01
CA LYS A 49 4.54 4.73 -38.36
C LYS A 49 5.78 4.17 -39.04
N ASP A 50 6.63 5.03 -39.59
CA ASP A 50 7.87 4.64 -40.26
C ASP A 50 9.05 4.49 -39.32
N LYS A 51 8.90 4.97 -38.07
CA LYS A 51 9.90 4.86 -37.01
C LYS A 51 9.52 3.82 -35.96
N LYS A 52 10.54 3.16 -35.44
CA LYS A 52 10.35 2.25 -34.28
C LYS A 52 9.96 3.08 -33.06
N PRO A 53 8.89 2.72 -32.34
CA PRO A 53 8.52 3.40 -31.10
C PRO A 53 9.44 2.98 -29.96
N TYR A 54 9.75 3.93 -29.07
CA TYR A 54 10.40 3.68 -27.80
C TYR A 54 9.82 4.60 -26.73
N THR A 55 9.18 4.02 -25.72
CA THR A 55 8.49 4.81 -24.69
C THR A 55 8.99 4.44 -23.30
N ILE A 56 9.33 5.46 -22.53
CA ILE A 56 9.55 5.36 -21.08
C ILE A 56 8.44 6.14 -20.41
N VAL A 57 7.76 5.50 -19.46
CA VAL A 57 6.84 6.16 -18.53
C VAL A 57 7.63 6.38 -17.24
N MET A 58 7.90 7.63 -16.91
CA MET A 58 8.58 8.00 -15.68
C MET A 58 7.79 7.50 -14.47
N PRO A 59 8.39 6.80 -13.50
CA PRO A 59 7.75 6.58 -12.21
C PRO A 59 7.44 7.95 -11.58
N PRO A 60 6.15 8.32 -11.42
CA PRO A 60 5.82 9.68 -11.04
C PRO A 60 6.23 9.96 -9.59
N PRO A 61 7.11 10.95 -9.33
CA PRO A 61 7.49 11.30 -7.97
C PRO A 61 6.30 11.80 -7.15
N ASN A 62 6.27 11.41 -5.86
CA ASN A 62 5.26 11.84 -4.91
C ASN A 62 5.41 13.32 -4.56
N ILE A 63 4.30 14.08 -4.54
CA ILE A 63 4.30 15.51 -4.16
C ILE A 63 4.43 15.73 -2.65
N THR A 64 5.10 14.82 -1.94
CA THR A 64 5.33 14.91 -0.48
C THR A 64 6.49 15.82 -0.10
N GLY A 65 7.31 16.23 -1.07
CA GLY A 65 8.50 17.06 -0.82
C GLY A 65 9.31 17.34 -2.08
N GLN A 66 10.61 17.51 -1.88
CA GLN A 66 11.59 17.74 -2.94
C GLN A 66 12.19 16.42 -3.44
N LEU A 67 12.74 16.44 -4.66
CA LEU A 67 13.55 15.34 -5.16
C LEU A 67 14.85 15.20 -4.37
N HIS A 68 15.37 14.00 -4.28
CA HIS A 68 16.65 13.66 -3.67
C HIS A 68 17.53 12.88 -4.66
N MET A 69 18.76 12.57 -4.26
CA MET A 69 19.74 11.90 -5.14
C MET A 69 19.26 10.58 -5.74
N GLY A 70 18.40 9.83 -5.02
CA GLY A 70 17.80 8.61 -5.56
C GLY A 70 16.93 8.87 -6.79
N HIS A 71 16.12 9.93 -6.76
CA HIS A 71 15.36 10.36 -7.94
C HIS A 71 16.29 10.82 -9.07
N ALA A 72 17.34 11.59 -8.76
CA ALA A 72 18.29 12.05 -9.77
C ALA A 72 18.97 10.86 -10.48
N LEU A 73 19.33 9.80 -9.75
CA LEU A 73 19.91 8.59 -10.33
C LEU A 73 18.91 7.87 -11.24
N ASP A 74 17.68 7.65 -10.77
CA ASP A 74 16.63 6.97 -11.54
C ASP A 74 16.32 7.72 -12.84
N GLU A 75 16.10 9.03 -12.76
CA GLU A 75 15.77 9.87 -13.89
C GLU A 75 16.93 10.01 -14.89
N THR A 76 18.17 10.05 -14.39
CA THR A 76 19.35 10.11 -15.28
C THR A 76 19.49 8.84 -16.10
N LEU A 77 19.26 7.66 -15.52
CA LEU A 77 19.30 6.39 -16.25
C LEU A 77 18.24 6.35 -17.37
N GLN A 78 17.04 6.84 -17.10
CA GLN A 78 15.97 6.94 -18.07
C GLN A 78 16.32 7.94 -19.18
N ASP A 79 16.87 9.10 -18.83
CA ASP A 79 17.26 10.16 -19.78
C ASP A 79 18.35 9.69 -20.73
N ILE A 80 19.36 8.97 -20.25
CA ILE A 80 20.40 8.36 -21.10
C ILE A 80 19.76 7.44 -22.16
N LEU A 81 18.84 6.57 -21.74
CA LEU A 81 18.21 5.62 -22.64
C LEU A 81 17.35 6.33 -23.68
N ILE A 82 16.56 7.32 -23.28
CA ILE A 82 15.67 8.03 -24.21
C ILE A 82 16.44 8.86 -25.23
N ARG A 83 17.51 9.55 -24.78
CA ARG A 83 18.42 10.32 -25.67
C ARG A 83 19.11 9.40 -26.66
N TRP A 84 19.62 8.28 -26.20
CA TRP A 84 20.27 7.29 -27.09
C TRP A 84 19.30 6.80 -28.18
N ARG A 85 18.04 6.50 -27.83
CA ARG A 85 17.04 6.06 -28.80
C ARG A 85 16.66 7.16 -29.80
N ARG A 86 16.56 8.42 -29.35
CA ARG A 86 16.36 9.56 -30.27
C ARG A 86 17.51 9.67 -31.27
N MET A 87 18.76 9.53 -30.82
CA MET A 87 19.92 9.55 -31.71
C MET A 87 19.92 8.40 -32.74
N GLN A 88 19.30 7.27 -32.41
CA GLN A 88 19.13 6.14 -33.31
C GLN A 88 17.92 6.29 -34.27
N GLY A 89 17.21 7.42 -34.23
CA GLY A 89 16.06 7.69 -35.09
C GLY A 89 14.75 7.04 -34.66
N TYR A 90 14.63 6.59 -33.41
CA TYR A 90 13.34 6.10 -32.90
C TYR A 90 12.34 7.24 -32.68
N SER A 91 11.03 6.96 -32.79
CA SER A 91 9.99 7.80 -32.21
C SER A 91 10.00 7.57 -30.70
N ALA A 92 10.72 8.45 -29.97
CA ALA A 92 11.05 8.21 -28.57
C ALA A 92 10.30 9.18 -27.65
N LEU A 93 9.41 8.63 -26.81
CA LEU A 93 8.62 9.35 -25.82
C LEU A 93 9.11 9.06 -24.41
N TRP A 94 9.47 10.10 -23.68
CA TRP A 94 9.62 10.04 -22.22
C TRP A 94 8.50 10.82 -21.56
N LEU A 95 7.54 10.09 -20.98
CA LEU A 95 6.33 10.65 -20.38
C LEU A 95 6.58 11.02 -18.93
N PRO A 96 6.62 12.33 -18.58
CA PRO A 96 6.78 12.77 -17.20
C PRO A 96 5.45 12.81 -16.45
N GLY A 97 5.53 12.81 -15.13
CA GLY A 97 4.36 12.99 -14.27
C GLY A 97 4.71 13.13 -12.81
N THR A 98 3.71 13.47 -12.00
CA THR A 98 3.80 13.53 -10.55
C THR A 98 2.64 12.76 -9.92
N ASP A 99 2.89 12.17 -8.73
CA ASP A 99 1.89 11.41 -8.00
C ASP A 99 1.33 12.24 -6.82
N HIS A 100 0.02 12.26 -6.70
CA HIS A 100 -0.66 12.88 -5.56
C HIS A 100 -0.36 12.19 -4.23
N ALA A 101 0.07 10.92 -4.24
CA ALA A 101 0.49 10.13 -3.08
C ALA A 101 -0.48 10.20 -1.88
N SER A 102 -1.74 10.49 -2.16
CA SER A 102 -2.90 10.56 -1.25
C SER A 102 -2.54 10.71 0.24
N ILE A 103 -2.44 9.61 0.97
CA ILE A 103 -2.27 9.56 2.42
C ILE A 103 -0.96 10.23 2.88
N ALA A 104 0.14 10.01 2.16
CA ALA A 104 1.43 10.60 2.53
C ALA A 104 1.42 12.13 2.35
N THR A 105 0.77 12.62 1.30
CA THR A 105 0.57 14.06 1.07
C THR A 105 -0.40 14.66 2.10
N GLU A 106 -1.49 13.95 2.40
CA GLU A 106 -2.44 14.35 3.44
C GLU A 106 -1.74 14.49 4.80
N ALA A 107 -0.93 13.51 5.19
CA ALA A 107 -0.16 13.56 6.44
C ALA A 107 0.76 14.80 6.51
N LYS A 108 1.38 15.19 5.38
CA LYS A 108 2.21 16.40 5.31
C LYS A 108 1.40 17.69 5.42
N ILE A 109 0.23 17.73 4.83
CA ILE A 109 -0.68 18.89 4.93
C ILE A 109 -1.19 19.02 6.38
N VAL A 110 -1.61 17.91 6.99
CA VAL A 110 -2.05 17.88 8.40
C VAL A 110 -0.92 18.30 9.35
N GLU A 111 0.32 17.84 9.10
CA GLU A 111 1.49 18.28 9.87
C GLU A 111 1.72 19.79 9.76
N ALA A 112 1.55 20.36 8.56
CA ALA A 112 1.65 21.81 8.34
C ALA A 112 0.52 22.56 9.07
N MET A 113 -0.73 22.08 8.97
CA MET A 113 -1.88 22.67 9.65
C MET A 113 -1.73 22.63 11.19
N ARG A 114 -1.17 21.55 11.74
CA ARG A 114 -0.90 21.44 13.18
C ARG A 114 0.05 22.54 13.67
N LYS A 115 1.02 22.93 12.85
CA LYS A 115 1.94 24.06 13.18
C LYS A 115 1.21 25.41 13.18
N GLU A 116 0.10 25.51 12.44
CA GLU A 116 -0.81 26.66 12.44
C GLU A 116 -1.86 26.60 13.57
N GLY A 117 -1.93 25.50 14.33
CA GLY A 117 -2.93 25.26 15.35
C GLY A 117 -4.31 24.92 14.81
N ILE A 118 -4.38 24.39 13.57
CA ILE A 118 -5.63 24.11 12.85
C ILE A 118 -5.75 22.59 12.64
N THR A 119 -6.96 22.04 12.83
CA THR A 119 -7.30 20.64 12.54
C THR A 119 -8.12 20.51 11.25
N LYS A 120 -8.31 19.30 10.75
CA LYS A 120 -9.17 19.03 9.58
C LYS A 120 -10.64 19.31 9.90
N GLU A 121 -11.03 19.00 11.12
CA GLU A 121 -12.37 19.19 11.66
C GLU A 121 -12.74 20.68 11.70
N ASP A 122 -11.79 21.56 12.05
CA ASP A 122 -11.99 23.01 12.10
C ASP A 122 -12.35 23.62 10.74
N ILE A 123 -11.73 23.10 9.67
CA ILE A 123 -11.87 23.70 8.34
C ILE A 123 -12.81 22.93 7.41
N GLY A 124 -13.12 21.67 7.72
CA GLY A 124 -13.95 20.81 6.91
C GLY A 124 -13.31 20.40 5.57
N ARG A 125 -14.02 19.53 4.84
CA ARG A 125 -13.50 18.86 3.63
C ARG A 125 -13.15 19.84 2.49
N GLU A 126 -14.01 20.81 2.21
CA GLU A 126 -13.82 21.68 1.05
C GLU A 126 -12.57 22.55 1.18
N GLU A 127 -12.36 23.12 2.37
CA GLU A 127 -11.18 23.95 2.62
C GLU A 127 -9.91 23.10 2.68
N PHE A 128 -9.99 21.89 3.24
CA PHE A 128 -8.87 20.93 3.19
C PHE A 128 -8.47 20.60 1.75
N LEU A 129 -9.44 20.38 0.84
CA LEU A 129 -9.16 20.12 -0.57
C LEU A 129 -8.51 21.32 -1.27
N LYS A 130 -8.90 22.56 -0.95
CA LYS A 130 -8.21 23.76 -1.47
C LYS A 130 -6.76 23.77 -1.05
N ARG A 131 -6.45 23.54 0.22
CA ARG A 131 -5.08 23.41 0.72
C ARG A 131 -4.30 22.30 0.03
N ALA A 132 -4.95 21.17 -0.25
CA ALA A 132 -4.32 20.06 -0.97
C ALA A 132 -3.97 20.42 -2.42
N TRP A 133 -4.82 21.17 -3.12
CA TRP A 133 -4.53 21.68 -4.46
C TRP A 133 -3.44 22.75 -4.47
N GLU A 134 -3.38 23.62 -3.47
CA GLU A 134 -2.27 24.57 -3.30
C GLU A 134 -0.95 23.86 -3.04
N TRP A 135 -0.97 22.83 -2.17
CA TRP A 135 0.18 21.96 -1.93
C TRP A 135 0.70 21.33 -3.23
N LYS A 136 -0.22 20.76 -4.04
CA LYS A 136 0.11 20.22 -5.36
C LYS A 136 0.75 21.26 -6.26
N LYS A 137 0.23 22.49 -6.29
CA LYS A 137 0.78 23.57 -7.12
C LYS A 137 2.23 23.89 -6.72
N VAL A 138 2.50 23.97 -5.42
CA VAL A 138 3.84 24.31 -4.89
C VAL A 138 4.82 23.16 -5.14
N TYR A 139 4.52 21.96 -4.64
CA TYR A 139 5.47 20.85 -4.65
C TYR A 139 5.55 20.14 -6.01
N GLY A 140 4.46 19.99 -6.73
CA GLY A 140 4.47 19.49 -8.11
C GLY A 140 5.29 20.40 -9.02
N GLY A 141 5.08 21.72 -8.95
CA GLY A 141 5.86 22.70 -9.70
C GLY A 141 7.34 22.67 -9.34
N ARG A 142 7.68 22.45 -8.06
CA ARG A 142 9.08 22.31 -7.60
C ARG A 142 9.74 21.06 -8.18
N ILE A 143 9.06 19.92 -8.15
CA ILE A 143 9.55 18.66 -8.74
C ILE A 143 9.85 18.84 -10.23
N THR A 144 8.90 19.36 -10.99
CA THR A 144 9.07 19.63 -12.43
C THR A 144 10.26 20.58 -12.68
N SER A 145 10.40 21.62 -11.85
CA SER A 145 11.52 22.55 -11.93
C SER A 145 12.88 21.89 -11.64
N GLN A 146 12.94 20.99 -10.64
CA GLN A 146 14.16 20.23 -10.32
C GLN A 146 14.53 19.26 -11.46
N LEU A 147 13.56 18.58 -12.08
CA LEU A 147 13.80 17.72 -13.23
C LEU A 147 14.33 18.51 -14.44
N LYS A 148 13.80 19.71 -14.69
CA LYS A 148 14.31 20.61 -15.72
C LYS A 148 15.75 21.07 -15.43
N LYS A 149 16.07 21.35 -14.17
CA LYS A 149 17.45 21.68 -13.75
C LYS A 149 18.41 20.50 -13.86
N LEU A 150 17.92 19.27 -13.68
CA LEU A 150 18.68 18.05 -13.94
C LEU A 150 18.95 17.84 -15.44
N GLY A 151 18.27 18.58 -16.31
CA GLY A 151 18.38 18.47 -17.77
C GLY A 151 17.51 17.38 -18.39
N SER A 152 16.52 16.87 -17.65
CA SER A 152 15.66 15.77 -18.11
C SER A 152 14.94 16.09 -19.42
N SER A 153 15.11 15.22 -20.43
CA SER A 153 14.56 15.42 -21.78
C SER A 153 13.15 14.83 -21.95
N CYS A 154 12.28 15.16 -21.01
CA CYS A 154 10.88 14.73 -21.02
C CYS A 154 10.03 15.49 -22.03
N ASP A 155 8.97 14.85 -22.52
CA ASP A 155 7.90 15.51 -23.27
C ASP A 155 6.96 16.25 -22.30
N TRP A 156 7.31 17.51 -22.00
CA TRP A 156 6.59 18.32 -21.02
C TRP A 156 5.18 18.71 -21.43
N GLU A 157 4.85 18.68 -22.71
CA GLU A 157 3.48 18.91 -23.19
C GLU A 157 2.54 17.77 -22.79
N ARG A 158 3.09 16.60 -22.51
CA ARG A 158 2.37 15.41 -22.05
C ARG A 158 2.51 15.14 -20.55
N GLU A 159 3.00 16.12 -19.78
CA GLU A 159 3.09 15.98 -18.33
C GLU A 159 1.74 15.54 -17.72
N ARG A 160 1.79 14.53 -16.85
CA ARG A 160 0.60 13.99 -16.18
C ARG A 160 0.67 14.21 -14.67
N PHE A 161 -0.50 14.34 -14.08
CA PHE A 161 -0.70 14.26 -12.64
C PHE A 161 -1.72 13.16 -12.36
N THR A 162 -1.44 12.29 -11.39
CA THR A 162 -2.28 11.10 -11.15
C THR A 162 -3.74 11.40 -10.78
N MET A 163 -4.07 12.65 -10.42
CA MET A 163 -5.45 13.13 -10.23
C MET A 163 -5.91 14.13 -11.30
N ASP A 164 -5.21 14.26 -12.43
CA ASP A 164 -5.73 15.06 -13.53
C ASP A 164 -7.02 14.45 -14.11
N GLU A 165 -7.73 15.24 -14.92
CA GLU A 165 -9.02 14.83 -15.48
C GLU A 165 -8.92 13.53 -16.28
N GLY A 166 -7.88 13.38 -17.10
CA GLY A 166 -7.68 12.19 -17.92
C GLY A 166 -7.39 10.95 -17.11
N CYS A 167 -6.49 11.04 -16.11
CA CYS A 167 -6.19 9.94 -15.19
C CYS A 167 -7.41 9.58 -14.33
N SER A 168 -8.14 10.59 -13.83
CA SER A 168 -9.37 10.37 -13.05
C SER A 168 -10.45 9.66 -13.87
N LYS A 169 -10.63 10.04 -15.13
CA LYS A 169 -11.55 9.37 -16.06
C LYS A 169 -11.13 7.91 -16.31
N ALA A 170 -9.85 7.67 -16.54
CA ALA A 170 -9.32 6.31 -16.76
C ALA A 170 -9.51 5.41 -15.54
N VAL A 171 -9.24 5.92 -14.33
CA VAL A 171 -9.43 5.17 -13.08
C VAL A 171 -10.89 4.80 -12.88
N LYS A 172 -11.82 5.74 -13.07
CA LYS A 172 -13.26 5.48 -12.97
C LYS A 172 -13.72 4.42 -13.97
N GLU A 173 -13.28 4.52 -15.21
CA GLU A 173 -13.61 3.57 -16.27
C GLU A 173 -13.13 2.15 -15.92
N VAL A 174 -11.88 2.02 -15.47
CA VAL A 174 -11.30 0.73 -15.08
C VAL A 174 -12.03 0.15 -13.87
N PHE A 175 -12.34 0.97 -12.87
CA PHE A 175 -13.09 0.53 -11.69
C PHE A 175 -14.47 -0.03 -12.07
N VAL A 176 -15.23 0.72 -12.87
CA VAL A 176 -16.58 0.31 -13.30
C VAL A 176 -16.53 -0.99 -14.11
N ARG A 177 -15.58 -1.14 -15.03
CA ARG A 177 -15.42 -2.37 -15.81
C ARG A 177 -15.09 -3.57 -14.93
N LEU A 178 -14.12 -3.43 -14.02
CA LEU A 178 -13.73 -4.51 -13.13
C LEU A 178 -14.85 -4.91 -12.17
N TYR A 179 -15.67 -3.93 -11.74
CA TYR A 179 -16.86 -4.19 -10.93
C TYR A 179 -17.91 -4.96 -11.72
N ASN A 180 -18.25 -4.53 -12.94
CA ASN A 180 -19.20 -5.22 -13.80
C ASN A 180 -18.74 -6.62 -14.20
N ASP A 181 -17.44 -6.84 -14.34
CA ASP A 181 -16.84 -8.16 -14.55
C ASP A 181 -16.80 -9.03 -13.28
N GLY A 182 -17.31 -8.53 -12.16
CA GLY A 182 -17.29 -9.23 -10.86
C GLY A 182 -15.89 -9.46 -10.28
N LYS A 183 -14.89 -8.71 -10.74
CA LYS A 183 -13.51 -8.80 -10.26
C LYS A 183 -13.26 -7.89 -9.06
N ILE A 184 -13.96 -6.76 -8.97
CA ILE A 184 -14.01 -5.89 -7.80
C ILE A 184 -15.31 -6.16 -7.05
N TYR A 185 -15.23 -6.26 -5.74
CA TYR A 185 -16.39 -6.44 -4.87
C TYR A 185 -16.19 -5.72 -3.55
N ARG A 186 -17.27 -5.38 -2.87
CA ARG A 186 -17.27 -4.83 -1.51
C ARG A 186 -17.65 -5.94 -0.54
N GLY A 187 -16.90 -6.08 0.55
CA GLY A 187 -17.17 -7.13 1.54
C GLY A 187 -16.38 -6.92 2.82
N ASN A 188 -16.75 -7.70 3.82
CA ASN A 188 -16.06 -7.72 5.11
C ASN A 188 -14.92 -8.73 5.07
N ARG A 189 -13.71 -8.25 5.40
CA ARG A 189 -12.50 -9.08 5.49
C ARG A 189 -11.61 -8.57 6.61
N MET A 190 -10.79 -9.46 7.13
CA MET A 190 -9.70 -9.09 8.03
C MET A 190 -8.72 -8.19 7.29
N VAL A 191 -8.39 -7.04 7.87
CA VAL A 191 -7.43 -6.06 7.36
C VAL A 191 -6.54 -5.59 8.51
N ASN A 192 -5.32 -5.16 8.18
CA ASN A 192 -4.51 -4.38 9.12
C ASN A 192 -5.11 -2.98 9.21
N TRP A 193 -5.51 -2.57 10.38
CA TRP A 193 -6.15 -1.29 10.62
C TRP A 193 -5.27 -0.40 11.52
N CYS A 194 -5.10 0.85 11.12
CA CYS A 194 -4.45 1.84 11.98
C CYS A 194 -5.52 2.67 12.69
N PRO A 195 -5.68 2.56 14.02
CA PRO A 195 -6.71 3.30 14.76
C PRO A 195 -6.47 4.82 14.77
N HIS A 196 -5.21 5.26 14.75
CA HIS A 196 -4.87 6.68 14.69
C HIS A 196 -5.15 7.31 13.32
N CYS A 197 -4.79 6.61 12.23
CA CYS A 197 -5.05 7.11 10.87
C CYS A 197 -6.47 6.80 10.38
N CYS A 198 -7.24 5.97 11.10
CA CYS A 198 -8.56 5.46 10.72
C CYS A 198 -8.60 4.92 9.29
N THR A 199 -7.58 4.14 8.92
CA THR A 199 -7.45 3.54 7.58
C THR A 199 -6.92 2.12 7.64
N SER A 200 -7.29 1.31 6.65
CA SER A 200 -6.62 0.03 6.39
C SER A 200 -5.20 0.25 5.86
N ILE A 201 -4.31 -0.68 6.18
CA ILE A 201 -2.91 -0.68 5.78
C ILE A 201 -2.63 -2.01 5.08
N SER A 202 -1.86 -1.99 3.98
CA SER A 202 -1.42 -3.22 3.32
C SER A 202 -0.29 -3.88 4.10
N ASP A 203 -0.12 -5.19 3.95
CA ASP A 203 0.96 -5.94 4.61
C ASP A 203 2.36 -5.36 4.33
N ALA A 204 2.56 -4.78 3.14
CA ALA A 204 3.83 -4.14 2.77
C ALA A 204 4.09 -2.79 3.47
N GLU A 205 3.06 -2.20 4.09
CA GLU A 205 3.12 -0.92 4.80
C GLU A 205 3.17 -1.10 6.33
N VAL A 206 3.16 -2.35 6.80
CA VAL A 206 3.36 -2.69 8.21
C VAL A 206 4.84 -2.75 8.50
N GLU A 207 5.29 -1.98 9.48
CA GLU A 207 6.65 -2.05 10.03
C GLU A 207 6.64 -2.84 11.33
N TYR A 208 7.42 -3.91 11.39
CA TYR A 208 7.54 -4.70 12.60
C TYR A 208 8.65 -4.14 13.49
N LYS A 209 8.33 -3.97 14.77
CA LYS A 209 9.28 -3.50 15.79
C LYS A 209 9.26 -4.47 16.95
N GLU A 210 10.44 -4.86 17.38
CA GLU A 210 10.62 -5.65 18.59
C GLU A 210 10.19 -4.83 19.82
N GLN A 211 9.28 -5.37 20.61
CA GLN A 211 8.74 -4.74 21.82
C GLN A 211 8.68 -5.75 22.95
N ASN A 212 8.91 -5.24 24.16
CA ASN A 212 8.68 -6.02 25.37
C ASN A 212 7.17 -6.07 25.63
N GLY A 213 6.67 -7.24 25.87
CA GLY A 213 5.29 -7.53 26.19
C GLY A 213 5.21 -8.67 27.19
N HIS A 214 4.05 -9.29 27.29
CA HIS A 214 3.83 -10.40 28.17
C HIS A 214 2.97 -11.46 27.50
N PHE A 215 3.10 -12.70 27.95
CA PHE A 215 2.08 -13.71 27.84
C PHE A 215 1.27 -13.75 29.14
N TRP A 216 -0.03 -13.56 29.00
CA TRP A 216 -0.98 -13.73 30.10
C TRP A 216 -1.60 -15.12 30.00
N HIS A 217 -1.42 -15.93 31.05
CA HIS A 217 -1.99 -17.27 31.17
C HIS A 217 -3.34 -17.17 31.85
N LEU A 218 -4.41 -17.42 31.11
CA LEU A 218 -5.79 -17.29 31.55
C LEU A 218 -6.43 -18.66 31.76
N LEU A 219 -7.31 -18.77 32.73
CA LEU A 219 -8.04 -19.99 33.06
C LEU A 219 -9.51 -19.86 32.62
N TYR A 220 -9.92 -20.67 31.63
CA TYR A 220 -11.31 -20.77 31.20
C TYR A 220 -11.90 -22.07 31.75
N GLN A 221 -13.00 -21.97 32.52
CA GLN A 221 -13.64 -23.16 33.11
C GLN A 221 -14.49 -23.89 32.05
N VAL A 222 -14.27 -25.19 31.93
CA VAL A 222 -15.11 -26.07 31.12
C VAL A 222 -16.44 -26.31 31.87
N LYS A 223 -17.53 -25.98 31.22
CA LYS A 223 -18.87 -26.03 31.81
C LYS A 223 -19.27 -27.44 32.22
N GLU A 224 -19.02 -28.41 31.36
CA GLU A 224 -19.50 -29.79 31.52
C GLU A 224 -18.68 -30.59 32.55
N THR A 225 -17.38 -30.30 32.65
CA THR A 225 -16.48 -31.08 33.54
C THR A 225 -16.04 -30.31 34.78
N GLY A 226 -16.11 -28.97 34.73
CA GLY A 226 -15.64 -28.09 35.80
C GLY A 226 -14.11 -27.90 35.84
N GLU A 227 -13.38 -28.57 34.97
CA GLU A 227 -11.93 -28.40 34.84
C GLU A 227 -11.58 -27.06 34.19
N TYR A 228 -10.33 -26.62 34.26
CA TYR A 228 -9.87 -25.37 33.68
C TYR A 228 -8.95 -25.63 32.50
N LEU A 229 -9.20 -24.96 31.41
CA LEU A 229 -8.30 -24.85 30.27
C LEU A 229 -7.40 -23.61 30.43
N GLU A 230 -6.12 -23.80 30.27
CA GLU A 230 -5.13 -22.74 30.31
C GLU A 230 -4.87 -22.20 28.89
N ILE A 231 -5.02 -20.91 28.73
CA ILE A 231 -4.86 -20.18 27.46
C ILE A 231 -3.80 -19.11 27.64
N ALA A 232 -2.79 -19.09 26.80
CA ALA A 232 -1.78 -18.03 26.78
C ALA A 232 -2.07 -17.02 25.68
N THR A 233 -2.09 -15.73 26.00
CA THR A 233 -2.36 -14.66 25.03
C THR A 233 -1.45 -13.46 25.24
N THR A 234 -1.07 -12.78 24.15
CA THR A 234 -0.39 -11.48 24.20
C THR A 234 -1.36 -10.31 24.17
N ARG A 235 -2.66 -10.59 23.99
CA ARG A 235 -3.70 -9.57 23.81
C ARG A 235 -4.95 -9.88 24.66
N PRO A 236 -4.87 -9.77 25.99
CA PRO A 236 -5.98 -10.09 26.88
C PRO A 236 -7.20 -9.17 26.64
N GLU A 237 -7.01 -7.96 26.14
CA GLU A 237 -8.10 -7.03 25.82
C GLU A 237 -9.06 -7.55 24.74
N THR A 238 -8.62 -8.45 23.87
CA THR A 238 -9.46 -9.02 22.82
C THR A 238 -10.36 -10.15 23.30
N MET A 239 -10.11 -10.70 24.51
CA MET A 239 -10.83 -11.85 25.04
C MET A 239 -12.35 -11.64 25.12
N LEU A 240 -12.80 -10.40 25.29
CA LEU A 240 -14.23 -10.09 25.32
C LEU A 240 -14.94 -10.47 24.02
N GLY A 241 -14.22 -10.48 22.89
CA GLY A 241 -14.69 -10.91 21.59
C GLY A 241 -14.46 -12.39 21.26
N ASP A 242 -14.02 -13.21 22.23
CA ASP A 242 -13.81 -14.64 21.99
C ASP A 242 -15.13 -15.34 21.67
N THR A 243 -15.08 -16.20 20.66
CA THR A 243 -16.27 -16.96 20.20
C THR A 243 -16.08 -18.45 20.26
N ALA A 244 -14.87 -18.92 20.50
CA ALA A 244 -14.53 -20.32 20.75
C ALA A 244 -13.16 -20.45 21.43
N VAL A 245 -12.88 -21.66 21.88
CA VAL A 245 -11.55 -22.13 22.20
C VAL A 245 -11.23 -23.28 21.26
N ALA A 246 -10.04 -23.28 20.64
CA ALA A 246 -9.60 -24.35 19.75
C ALA A 246 -8.63 -25.29 20.45
N VAL A 247 -8.79 -26.58 20.17
CA VAL A 247 -7.87 -27.67 20.54
C VAL A 247 -7.58 -28.50 19.29
N ASN A 248 -6.46 -29.19 19.24
CA ASN A 248 -6.19 -30.09 18.14
C ASN A 248 -7.00 -31.39 18.30
N LYS A 249 -7.61 -31.85 17.20
CA LYS A 249 -8.43 -33.08 17.19
C LYS A 249 -7.65 -34.33 17.61
N ASP A 250 -6.34 -34.33 17.39
CA ASP A 250 -5.45 -35.47 17.65
C ASP A 250 -4.73 -35.36 19.00
N ASP A 251 -4.95 -34.26 19.76
CA ASP A 251 -4.34 -34.06 21.08
C ASP A 251 -5.06 -34.88 22.14
N GLU A 252 -4.40 -35.94 22.62
CA GLU A 252 -4.94 -36.86 23.63
C GLU A 252 -5.33 -36.16 24.94
N ARG A 253 -4.70 -35.03 25.27
CA ARG A 253 -4.97 -34.26 26.48
C ARG A 253 -6.40 -33.72 26.54
N TYR A 254 -6.95 -33.40 25.36
CA TYR A 254 -8.22 -32.65 25.22
C TYR A 254 -9.32 -33.42 24.46
N LYS A 255 -9.09 -34.68 24.08
CA LYS A 255 -10.10 -35.48 23.32
C LYS A 255 -11.42 -35.60 24.08
N HIS A 256 -11.39 -35.69 25.41
CA HIS A 256 -12.57 -35.81 26.25
C HIS A 256 -13.41 -34.51 26.29
N LEU A 257 -12.86 -33.39 25.83
CA LEU A 257 -13.52 -32.09 25.78
C LEU A 257 -14.12 -31.73 24.42
N HIS A 258 -14.01 -32.61 23.45
CA HIS A 258 -14.59 -32.36 22.14
C HIS A 258 -16.11 -32.20 22.25
N GLY A 259 -16.62 -31.04 21.79
CA GLY A 259 -18.05 -30.71 21.87
C GLY A 259 -18.52 -30.12 23.19
N CYS A 260 -17.61 -29.95 24.14
CA CYS A 260 -17.87 -29.20 25.37
C CYS A 260 -17.80 -27.68 25.15
N HIS A 261 -18.14 -26.93 26.18
CA HIS A 261 -18.12 -25.47 26.20
C HIS A 261 -17.24 -24.96 27.34
N VAL A 262 -16.67 -23.77 27.18
CA VAL A 262 -16.03 -23.05 28.29
C VAL A 262 -16.85 -21.81 28.64
N ILE A 263 -16.71 -21.39 29.87
CA ILE A 263 -17.26 -20.13 30.37
C ILE A 263 -16.20 -19.04 30.17
N LEU A 264 -16.51 -18.08 29.32
CA LEU A 264 -15.66 -16.92 29.09
C LEU A 264 -15.59 -16.05 30.35
N PRO A 265 -14.43 -15.87 30.97
CA PRO A 265 -14.29 -15.05 32.18
C PRO A 265 -14.80 -13.63 31.98
N LEU A 266 -15.20 -12.94 33.05
CA LEU A 266 -15.75 -11.58 33.08
C LEU A 266 -17.13 -11.43 32.43
N LEU A 267 -17.41 -12.11 31.32
CA LEU A 267 -18.71 -12.06 30.63
C LEU A 267 -19.66 -13.18 31.04
N ASN A 268 -19.17 -14.25 31.67
CA ASN A 268 -19.93 -15.45 32.01
C ASN A 268 -20.70 -16.04 30.82
N LYS A 269 -20.17 -15.88 29.62
CA LYS A 269 -20.75 -16.35 28.36
C LYS A 269 -20.20 -17.73 28.01
N GLU A 270 -21.10 -18.64 27.59
CA GLU A 270 -20.70 -19.95 27.07
C GLU A 270 -20.18 -19.82 25.64
N ILE A 271 -19.01 -20.39 25.37
CA ILE A 271 -18.41 -20.49 24.04
C ILE A 271 -17.93 -21.93 23.78
N PRO A 272 -18.05 -22.49 22.56
CA PRO A 272 -17.71 -23.86 22.27
C PRO A 272 -16.21 -24.14 22.26
N ILE A 273 -15.85 -25.40 22.57
CA ILE A 273 -14.52 -25.96 22.27
C ILE A 273 -14.60 -26.57 20.87
N VAL A 274 -13.78 -26.07 19.93
CA VAL A 274 -13.73 -26.52 18.54
C VAL A 274 -12.42 -27.25 18.25
N CYS A 275 -12.47 -28.16 17.27
CA CYS A 275 -11.28 -28.88 16.81
C CYS A 275 -10.71 -28.22 15.55
N ASP A 276 -9.49 -27.70 15.62
CA ASP A 276 -8.83 -27.10 14.46
C ASP A 276 -7.29 -27.29 14.53
N GLU A 277 -6.67 -27.47 13.37
CA GLU A 277 -5.22 -27.65 13.23
C GLU A 277 -4.42 -26.39 13.62
N HIS A 278 -5.09 -25.25 13.77
CA HIS A 278 -4.47 -24.02 14.26
C HIS A 278 -3.93 -24.17 15.69
N ALA A 279 -4.59 -24.99 16.50
CA ALA A 279 -4.10 -25.36 17.83
C ALA A 279 -2.94 -26.36 17.69
N ASP A 280 -1.71 -25.87 17.81
CA ASP A 280 -0.49 -26.66 17.67
C ASP A 280 -0.19 -27.40 19.00
N MET A 281 -0.21 -28.75 18.93
CA MET A 281 0.00 -29.61 20.11
C MET A 281 1.37 -29.45 20.77
N GLU A 282 2.36 -28.99 20.00
CA GLU A 282 3.76 -28.84 20.45
C GLU A 282 4.06 -27.43 21.01
N LYS A 283 3.10 -26.48 20.87
CA LYS A 283 3.27 -25.10 21.32
C LYS A 283 2.43 -24.76 22.54
N GLY A 284 3.07 -24.24 23.57
CA GLY A 284 2.42 -23.77 24.78
C GLY A 284 1.51 -24.83 25.40
N THR A 285 0.29 -24.43 25.74
CA THR A 285 -0.71 -25.34 26.31
C THR A 285 -1.38 -26.26 25.30
N GLY A 286 -1.25 -25.98 23.99
CA GLY A 286 -2.01 -26.65 22.92
C GLY A 286 -3.47 -26.16 22.81
N VAL A 287 -3.85 -25.14 23.58
CA VAL A 287 -5.17 -24.54 23.63
C VAL A 287 -5.09 -23.09 23.17
N VAL A 288 -5.93 -22.68 22.21
CA VAL A 288 -5.91 -21.34 21.64
C VAL A 288 -7.30 -20.71 21.75
N LYS A 289 -7.38 -19.48 22.26
CA LYS A 289 -8.60 -18.68 22.19
C LYS A 289 -8.86 -18.25 20.73
N ILE A 290 -10.10 -18.16 20.33
CA ILE A 290 -10.48 -17.79 18.96
C ILE A 290 -11.31 -16.52 18.98
N THR A 291 -10.70 -15.44 18.47
CA THR A 291 -11.29 -14.10 18.36
C THR A 291 -11.36 -13.66 16.89
N PRO A 292 -12.33 -14.14 16.11
CA PRO A 292 -12.35 -13.97 14.64
C PRO A 292 -12.38 -12.52 14.15
N ALA A 293 -12.80 -11.58 14.99
CA ALA A 293 -12.85 -10.16 14.63
C ALA A 293 -11.49 -9.45 14.75
N HIS A 294 -10.50 -10.01 15.50
CA HIS A 294 -9.30 -9.29 15.93
C HIS A 294 -7.98 -10.04 15.72
N ASP A 295 -8.01 -11.21 15.09
CA ASP A 295 -6.83 -11.96 14.66
C ASP A 295 -7.04 -12.61 13.30
N PRO A 296 -6.08 -12.50 12.35
CA PRO A 296 -6.21 -13.06 11.01
C PRO A 296 -6.32 -14.59 10.98
N ASN A 297 -5.61 -15.30 11.86
CA ASN A 297 -5.66 -16.75 11.92
C ASN A 297 -6.97 -17.22 12.55
N ASP A 298 -7.40 -16.54 13.62
CA ASP A 298 -8.69 -16.81 14.26
C ASP A 298 -9.86 -16.55 13.33
N PHE A 299 -9.75 -15.56 12.44
CA PHE A 299 -10.75 -15.30 11.40
C PHE A 299 -10.87 -16.50 10.45
N GLU A 300 -9.77 -17.10 10.03
CA GLU A 300 -9.79 -18.30 9.18
C GLU A 300 -10.39 -19.52 9.93
N VAL A 301 -10.05 -19.71 11.21
CA VAL A 301 -10.66 -20.74 12.07
C VAL A 301 -12.17 -20.48 12.17
N GLY A 302 -12.55 -19.23 12.44
CA GLY A 302 -13.96 -18.81 12.53
C GLY A 302 -14.74 -19.16 11.26
N GLN A 303 -14.16 -18.96 10.07
CA GLN A 303 -14.79 -19.35 8.81
C GLN A 303 -14.93 -20.87 8.65
N ARG A 304 -13.86 -21.64 9.01
CA ARG A 304 -13.88 -23.11 8.92
C ARG A 304 -14.88 -23.72 9.87
N CYS A 305 -14.91 -23.22 11.12
CA CYS A 305 -15.79 -23.71 12.18
C CYS A 305 -17.17 -23.02 12.23
N LYS A 306 -17.44 -22.07 11.31
CA LYS A 306 -18.68 -21.27 11.23
C LYS A 306 -19.02 -20.55 12.53
N LEU A 307 -17.99 -19.96 13.17
CA LEU A 307 -18.15 -19.20 14.40
C LEU A 307 -18.68 -17.79 14.13
N PRO A 308 -19.40 -17.18 15.07
CA PRO A 308 -19.77 -15.78 14.97
C PRO A 308 -18.53 -14.89 14.99
N ILE A 309 -18.61 -13.73 14.35
CA ILE A 309 -17.56 -12.70 14.35
C ILE A 309 -18.05 -11.59 15.27
N VAL A 310 -17.39 -11.43 16.43
CA VAL A 310 -17.80 -10.46 17.45
C VAL A 310 -16.72 -9.40 17.61
N ARG A 311 -17.06 -8.15 17.25
CA ARG A 311 -16.18 -6.99 17.34
C ARG A 311 -16.32 -6.34 18.71
N CYS A 312 -15.20 -6.11 19.38
CA CYS A 312 -15.11 -5.39 20.66
C CYS A 312 -14.35 -4.06 20.57
N PHE A 313 -13.87 -3.64 19.37
CA PHE A 313 -13.20 -2.35 19.17
C PHE A 313 -13.92 -1.49 18.14
N THR A 314 -13.90 -0.19 18.38
CA THR A 314 -14.25 0.85 17.40
C THR A 314 -13.11 1.06 16.41
N TYR A 315 -13.36 1.77 15.31
CA TYR A 315 -12.33 2.04 14.31
C TYR A 315 -11.23 3.00 14.77
N ASP A 316 -11.46 3.76 15.83
CA ASP A 316 -10.47 4.65 16.47
C ASP A 316 -9.73 3.98 17.65
N GLY A 317 -9.95 2.68 17.88
CA GLY A 317 -9.18 1.87 18.81
C GLY A 317 -9.65 1.92 20.27
N HIS A 318 -10.93 2.22 20.49
CA HIS A 318 -11.56 2.13 21.81
C HIS A 318 -12.45 0.90 21.91
N LEU A 319 -12.73 0.42 23.11
CA LEU A 319 -13.70 -0.65 23.29
C LEU A 319 -15.12 -0.17 23.04
N THR A 320 -15.91 -1.01 22.34
CA THR A 320 -17.30 -0.74 22.00
C THR A 320 -18.20 -0.75 23.23
N GLY A 321 -19.27 0.05 23.19
CA GLY A 321 -20.26 0.15 24.25
C GLY A 321 -21.70 0.12 23.74
N ALA A 322 -22.64 0.40 24.62
CA ALA A 322 -24.08 0.36 24.35
C ALA A 322 -24.49 1.19 23.13
N LYS A 323 -23.85 2.36 22.91
CA LYS A 323 -24.12 3.23 21.78
C LYS A 323 -23.74 2.58 20.43
N ASP A 324 -22.60 1.88 20.38
CA ASP A 324 -22.14 1.20 19.17
C ASP A 324 -23.06 0.01 18.84
N VAL A 325 -23.57 -0.67 19.87
CA VAL A 325 -24.55 -1.75 19.73
C VAL A 325 -25.88 -1.22 19.23
N GLU A 326 -26.34 -0.05 19.71
CA GLU A 326 -27.55 0.60 19.25
C GLU A 326 -27.46 0.94 17.75
N GLU A 327 -26.36 1.58 17.33
CA GLU A 327 -26.09 1.89 15.93
C GLU A 327 -26.07 0.64 15.05
N TYR A 328 -25.39 -0.42 15.49
CA TYR A 328 -25.39 -1.71 14.79
C TYR A 328 -26.80 -2.28 14.62
N ASN A 329 -27.61 -2.26 15.67
CA ASN A 329 -28.97 -2.77 15.64
C ASN A 329 -29.88 -1.94 14.71
N GLU A 330 -29.71 -0.63 14.67
CA GLU A 330 -30.42 0.22 13.70
C GLU A 330 -30.07 -0.12 12.26
N LEU A 331 -28.77 -0.30 11.94
CA LEU A 331 -28.35 -0.72 10.60
C LEU A 331 -28.87 -2.10 10.23
N LYS A 332 -28.91 -3.01 11.21
CA LYS A 332 -29.50 -4.35 11.06
C LYS A 332 -30.99 -4.29 10.74
N ALA A 333 -31.74 -3.47 11.49
CA ALA A 333 -33.17 -3.27 11.26
C ALA A 333 -33.50 -2.64 9.90
N LYS A 334 -32.61 -1.76 9.41
CA LYS A 334 -32.72 -1.12 8.09
C LYS A 334 -32.25 -2.04 6.93
N GLY A 335 -31.75 -3.25 7.22
CA GLY A 335 -31.20 -4.18 6.21
C GLY A 335 -29.93 -3.66 5.52
N GLN A 336 -29.18 -2.79 6.19
CA GLN A 336 -27.97 -2.13 5.65
C GLN A 336 -26.66 -2.82 6.02
N LEU A 337 -26.72 -3.90 6.82
CA LEU A 337 -25.55 -4.70 7.14
C LEU A 337 -25.07 -5.48 5.91
N ALA A 338 -23.77 -5.60 5.78
CA ALA A 338 -23.16 -6.45 4.77
C ALA A 338 -23.25 -7.93 5.17
N GLU A 339 -23.06 -8.81 4.19
CA GLU A 339 -22.84 -10.23 4.47
C GLU A 339 -21.59 -10.39 5.37
N ASN A 340 -21.69 -11.18 6.42
CA ASN A 340 -20.65 -11.38 7.44
C ASN A 340 -20.22 -10.06 8.17
N GLU A 341 -21.15 -9.12 8.38
CA GLU A 341 -20.90 -7.98 9.25
C GLU A 341 -20.68 -8.47 10.68
N PRO A 342 -19.57 -8.09 11.35
CA PRO A 342 -19.32 -8.48 12.73
C PRO A 342 -20.43 -7.98 13.66
N GLU A 343 -20.87 -8.84 14.57
CA GLU A 343 -21.72 -8.41 15.69
C GLU A 343 -20.92 -7.46 16.59
N VAL A 344 -21.55 -6.43 17.12
CA VAL A 344 -20.91 -5.46 18.01
C VAL A 344 -21.25 -5.81 19.44
N LEU A 345 -20.20 -5.97 20.27
CA LEU A 345 -20.35 -6.27 21.68
C LEU A 345 -20.44 -4.97 22.51
N ASP A 346 -21.31 -4.94 23.50
CA ASP A 346 -21.19 -3.97 24.59
C ASP A 346 -20.16 -4.48 25.60
N CYS A 347 -19.00 -3.84 25.67
CA CYS A 347 -17.93 -4.18 26.60
C CYS A 347 -18.16 -3.68 28.04
N GLY A 348 -19.36 -3.16 28.34
CA GLY A 348 -19.78 -2.76 29.68
C GLY A 348 -18.85 -1.72 30.32
N LYS A 349 -18.29 -2.03 31.47
CA LYS A 349 -17.41 -1.09 32.20
C LYS A 349 -16.12 -0.72 31.49
N TYR A 350 -15.73 -1.47 30.47
CA TYR A 350 -14.53 -1.22 29.65
C TYR A 350 -14.82 -0.35 28.40
N ALA A 351 -16.10 -0.07 28.13
CA ALA A 351 -16.50 0.73 26.98
C ALA A 351 -15.84 2.13 26.97
N GLY A 352 -15.34 2.53 25.82
CA GLY A 352 -14.65 3.81 25.63
C GLY A 352 -13.20 3.87 26.11
N MET A 353 -12.67 2.80 26.73
CA MET A 353 -11.24 2.68 27.05
C MET A 353 -10.44 2.41 25.77
N THR A 354 -9.23 2.93 25.71
CA THR A 354 -8.26 2.54 24.70
C THR A 354 -7.84 1.09 24.90
N THR A 355 -7.27 0.43 23.87
CA THR A 355 -6.80 -0.96 23.96
C THR A 355 -5.84 -1.19 25.13
N MET A 356 -4.96 -0.22 25.43
CA MET A 356 -4.00 -0.33 26.52
C MET A 356 -4.64 -0.18 27.89
N GLU A 357 -5.51 0.82 28.08
CA GLU A 357 -6.27 1.01 29.34
C GLU A 357 -7.16 -0.21 29.62
N ALA A 358 -7.83 -0.73 28.59
CA ALA A 358 -8.67 -1.92 28.72
C ALA A 358 -7.85 -3.17 29.07
N ARG A 359 -6.65 -3.33 28.49
CA ARG A 359 -5.74 -4.43 28.84
C ARG A 359 -5.40 -4.43 30.32
N GLU A 360 -5.01 -3.27 30.86
CA GLU A 360 -4.67 -3.13 32.27
C GLU A 360 -5.88 -3.43 33.18
N ALA A 361 -7.05 -2.89 32.85
CA ALA A 361 -8.28 -3.10 33.62
C ALA A 361 -8.74 -4.56 33.57
N ILE A 362 -8.73 -5.20 32.40
CA ILE A 362 -9.13 -6.60 32.22
C ILE A 362 -8.18 -7.54 32.98
N VAL A 363 -6.87 -7.31 32.90
CA VAL A 363 -5.87 -8.12 33.62
C VAL A 363 -6.07 -7.99 35.13
N ALA A 364 -6.36 -6.78 35.63
CA ALA A 364 -6.64 -6.57 37.06
C ALA A 364 -7.89 -7.34 37.50
N ASP A 365 -8.98 -7.28 36.75
CA ASP A 365 -10.22 -8.00 37.03
C ASP A 365 -10.06 -9.53 36.96
N LEU A 366 -9.31 -10.02 35.96
CA LEU A 366 -9.00 -11.45 35.84
C LEU A 366 -8.20 -11.97 37.04
N LYS A 367 -7.31 -11.14 37.55
CA LYS A 367 -6.57 -11.44 38.79
C LYS A 367 -7.49 -11.49 40.02
N GLU A 368 -8.44 -10.54 40.12
CA GLU A 368 -9.39 -10.47 41.24
C GLU A 368 -10.31 -11.70 41.28
N ILE A 369 -10.80 -12.17 40.13
CA ILE A 369 -11.65 -13.37 40.07
C ILE A 369 -10.86 -14.69 40.02
N GLY A 370 -9.52 -14.65 40.10
CA GLY A 370 -8.66 -15.85 40.10
C GLY A 370 -8.55 -16.53 38.70
N ALA A 371 -8.92 -15.85 37.63
CA ALA A 371 -8.81 -16.37 36.27
C ALA A 371 -7.45 -16.05 35.61
N LEU A 372 -6.60 -15.23 36.19
CA LEU A 372 -5.23 -15.01 35.80
C LEU A 372 -4.31 -15.96 36.55
N LYS A 373 -3.68 -16.92 35.85
CA LYS A 373 -2.76 -17.90 36.45
C LYS A 373 -1.35 -17.36 36.61
N GLU A 374 -0.80 -16.80 35.52
CA GLU A 374 0.60 -16.39 35.43
C GLU A 374 0.77 -15.28 34.41
N VAL A 375 1.84 -14.51 34.53
CA VAL A 375 2.28 -13.51 33.53
C VAL A 375 3.75 -13.79 33.23
N GLU A 376 4.05 -14.13 31.98
CA GLU A 376 5.40 -14.41 31.50
C GLU A 376 5.90 -13.24 30.65
N ASP A 377 7.13 -12.79 30.87
CA ASP A 377 7.76 -11.74 30.06
C ASP A 377 8.10 -12.27 28.66
N LEU A 378 7.73 -11.52 27.65
CA LEU A 378 7.96 -11.88 26.25
C LEU A 378 8.49 -10.67 25.47
N THR A 379 9.44 -10.94 24.60
CA THR A 379 9.84 -9.98 23.57
C THR A 379 9.35 -10.50 22.21
N HIS A 380 8.56 -9.71 21.50
CA HIS A 380 7.97 -10.10 20.23
C HIS A 380 7.86 -8.93 19.25
N ASP A 381 7.75 -9.26 17.98
CA ASP A 381 7.56 -8.28 16.91
C ASP A 381 6.11 -7.79 16.89
N VAL A 382 5.93 -6.48 17.06
CA VAL A 382 4.62 -5.80 16.97
C VAL A 382 4.53 -5.01 15.68
N GLY A 383 3.48 -5.25 14.91
CA GLY A 383 3.18 -4.50 13.70
C GLY A 383 2.80 -3.06 14.02
N THR A 384 3.43 -2.11 13.35
CA THR A 384 3.17 -0.67 13.48
C THR A 384 2.89 -0.02 12.14
N CYS A 385 2.10 1.03 12.17
CA CYS A 385 1.80 1.84 10.99
C CYS A 385 3.05 2.61 10.52
N TYR A 386 3.48 2.42 9.27
CA TYR A 386 4.65 3.12 8.71
C TYR A 386 4.52 4.66 8.71
N ARG A 387 3.29 5.20 8.84
CA ARG A 387 2.99 6.63 8.78
C ARG A 387 3.07 7.33 10.12
N CYS A 388 2.43 6.74 11.14
CA CYS A 388 2.29 7.35 12.46
C CYS A 388 2.93 6.52 13.58
N HIS A 389 3.44 5.31 13.26
CA HIS A 389 4.07 4.37 14.18
C HIS A 389 3.16 3.84 15.30
N THR A 390 1.84 4.05 15.18
CA THR A 390 0.85 3.46 16.09
C THR A 390 0.76 1.96 15.83
N THR A 391 0.56 1.17 16.86
CA THR A 391 0.30 -0.28 16.77
C THR A 391 -0.91 -0.54 15.90
N ILE A 392 -0.81 -1.55 15.04
CA ILE A 392 -1.89 -1.96 14.14
C ILE A 392 -2.84 -2.88 14.88
N GLU A 393 -4.13 -2.65 14.67
CA GLU A 393 -5.20 -3.51 15.14
C GLU A 393 -5.76 -4.32 13.96
N PRO A 394 -5.54 -5.65 13.91
CA PRO A 394 -6.26 -6.47 12.95
C PRO A 394 -7.75 -6.39 13.22
N MET A 395 -8.53 -6.04 12.20
CA MET A 395 -9.97 -5.85 12.33
C MET A 395 -10.71 -6.33 11.08
N VAL A 396 -11.91 -6.84 11.26
CA VAL A 396 -12.83 -7.06 10.14
C VAL A 396 -13.45 -5.73 9.74
N SER A 397 -13.21 -5.33 8.49
CA SER A 397 -13.70 -4.06 7.95
C SER A 397 -14.30 -4.26 6.57
N LYS A 398 -15.34 -3.45 6.28
CA LYS A 398 -16.01 -3.43 4.98
C LYS A 398 -15.20 -2.60 4.00
N GLN A 399 -14.53 -3.27 3.09
CA GLN A 399 -13.60 -2.67 2.14
C GLN A 399 -13.91 -3.09 0.70
N TRP A 400 -13.29 -2.41 -0.26
CA TRP A 400 -13.25 -2.83 -1.64
C TRP A 400 -12.11 -3.80 -1.87
N PHE A 401 -12.41 -4.94 -2.47
CA PHE A 401 -11.44 -6.00 -2.75
C PHE A 401 -11.40 -6.34 -4.24
N VAL A 402 -10.24 -6.86 -4.66
CA VAL A 402 -10.01 -7.35 -6.02
C VAL A 402 -9.74 -8.85 -5.97
N LYS A 403 -10.42 -9.61 -6.80
CA LYS A 403 -10.09 -11.02 -7.04
C LYS A 403 -8.80 -11.09 -7.86
N MET A 404 -7.67 -11.28 -7.19
CA MET A 404 -6.35 -11.19 -7.82
C MET A 404 -6.01 -12.38 -8.72
N ALA A 405 -6.44 -13.60 -8.40
CA ALA A 405 -6.06 -14.82 -9.14
C ALA A 405 -6.32 -14.74 -10.65
N PRO A 406 -7.52 -14.33 -11.14
CA PRO A 406 -7.78 -14.22 -12.57
C PRO A 406 -7.00 -13.10 -13.27
N LEU A 407 -6.55 -12.07 -12.51
CA LEU A 407 -5.74 -10.96 -13.04
C LEU A 407 -4.25 -11.29 -13.02
N ALA A 408 -3.78 -11.99 -12.00
CA ALA A 408 -2.38 -12.36 -11.83
C ALA A 408 -1.93 -13.41 -12.87
N LYS A 409 -2.80 -14.37 -13.18
CA LYS A 409 -2.45 -15.47 -14.11
C LYS A 409 -1.93 -14.98 -15.47
N PRO A 410 -2.65 -14.14 -16.24
CA PRO A 410 -2.14 -13.64 -17.53
C PRO A 410 -0.86 -12.82 -17.38
N ALA A 411 -0.71 -12.04 -16.30
CA ALA A 411 0.50 -11.27 -16.04
C ALA A 411 1.73 -12.17 -15.76
N ILE A 412 1.54 -13.27 -15.03
CA ILE A 412 2.58 -14.28 -14.82
C ILE A 412 2.95 -14.97 -16.14
N ASP A 413 1.93 -15.32 -16.94
CA ASP A 413 2.15 -16.04 -18.21
C ASP A 413 2.95 -15.19 -19.21
N VAL A 414 2.69 -13.88 -19.32
CA VAL A 414 3.45 -12.95 -20.17
C VAL A 414 4.93 -12.90 -19.78
N VAL A 415 5.24 -12.89 -18.47
CA VAL A 415 6.64 -12.91 -17.99
C VAL A 415 7.30 -14.28 -18.26
N ARG A 416 6.56 -15.38 -18.08
CA ARG A 416 7.08 -16.74 -18.33
C ARG A 416 7.37 -16.99 -19.81
N LYS A 417 6.49 -16.52 -20.69
CA LYS A 417 6.64 -16.63 -22.15
C LYS A 417 7.79 -15.75 -22.68
N GLY A 418 8.21 -14.75 -21.92
CA GLY A 418 9.28 -13.84 -22.33
C GLY A 418 8.78 -12.63 -23.13
N ASP A 419 7.48 -12.44 -23.27
CA ASP A 419 6.89 -11.25 -23.90
C ASP A 419 7.20 -9.98 -23.10
N THR A 420 7.44 -10.14 -21.79
CA THR A 420 7.95 -9.11 -20.89
C THR A 420 9.22 -9.62 -20.22
N SER A 421 10.28 -8.81 -20.23
CA SER A 421 11.55 -9.14 -19.59
C SER A 421 11.86 -8.14 -18.47
N SER A 422 12.50 -8.62 -17.40
CA SER A 422 13.05 -7.80 -16.33
C SER A 422 14.57 -7.74 -16.45
N SER A 423 15.15 -6.59 -16.17
CA SER A 423 16.60 -6.43 -16.12
C SER A 423 16.97 -5.83 -14.74
N PRO A 424 17.89 -6.45 -13.99
CA PRO A 424 18.56 -7.74 -14.26
C PRO A 424 17.62 -8.95 -14.22
N LYS A 425 18.04 -10.05 -14.83
CA LYS A 425 17.21 -11.27 -15.01
C LYS A 425 16.66 -11.86 -13.72
N ASP A 426 17.32 -11.62 -12.59
CA ASP A 426 16.91 -12.12 -11.27
C ASP A 426 15.59 -11.51 -10.77
N LEU A 427 15.24 -10.29 -11.19
CA LEU A 427 13.94 -9.66 -10.89
C LEU A 427 12.75 -10.42 -11.48
N LYS A 428 12.97 -11.26 -12.49
CA LYS A 428 11.94 -12.14 -13.08
C LYS A 428 11.29 -13.06 -12.03
N ARG A 429 12.10 -13.55 -11.09
CA ARG A 429 11.66 -14.43 -10.01
C ARG A 429 10.80 -13.66 -8.99
N PHE A 430 11.22 -12.45 -8.60
CA PHE A 430 10.48 -11.59 -7.67
C PHE A 430 9.10 -11.19 -8.21
N THR A 431 9.02 -10.77 -9.46
CA THR A 431 7.76 -10.39 -10.10
C THR A 431 6.78 -11.57 -10.14
N SER A 432 7.25 -12.77 -10.46
CA SER A 432 6.39 -13.96 -10.54
C SER A 432 5.96 -14.48 -9.15
N ILE A 433 6.78 -14.31 -8.11
CA ILE A 433 6.46 -14.70 -6.73
C ILE A 433 5.44 -13.72 -6.15
N GLY A 434 5.68 -12.41 -6.25
CA GLY A 434 4.78 -11.39 -5.72
C GLY A 434 3.34 -11.53 -6.26
N TRP A 435 3.18 -11.89 -7.55
CA TRP A 435 1.86 -12.11 -8.12
C TRP A 435 1.21 -13.43 -7.73
N ARG A 436 1.98 -14.47 -7.39
CA ARG A 436 1.45 -15.76 -6.94
C ARG A 436 0.92 -15.71 -5.51
N THR A 437 1.53 -14.90 -4.66
CA THR A 437 1.17 -14.78 -3.24
C THR A 437 0.00 -13.84 -3.01
N SER A 438 -0.28 -12.92 -3.93
CA SER A 438 -1.41 -11.98 -3.82
C SER A 438 -2.73 -12.70 -4.11
N ARG A 439 -3.41 -13.18 -3.05
CA ARG A 439 -4.73 -13.83 -3.16
C ARG A 439 -5.86 -12.82 -3.26
N ILE A 440 -5.75 -11.71 -2.54
CA ILE A 440 -6.74 -10.63 -2.47
C ILE A 440 -5.99 -9.29 -2.52
N GLY A 441 -6.41 -8.38 -3.39
CA GLY A 441 -5.95 -7.00 -3.42
C GLY A 441 -6.94 -6.11 -2.67
N VAL A 442 -6.47 -5.39 -1.66
CA VAL A 442 -7.26 -4.35 -1.00
C VAL A 442 -7.06 -3.05 -1.77
N PHE A 443 -8.15 -2.39 -2.15
CA PHE A 443 -8.09 -1.00 -2.58
C PHE A 443 -8.16 -0.13 -1.32
N PRO A 444 -7.08 0.50 -0.89
CA PRO A 444 -7.18 1.57 0.09
C PRO A 444 -7.88 2.74 -0.61
N VAL A 445 -9.19 2.79 -0.48
CA VAL A 445 -9.98 3.93 -0.91
C VAL A 445 -9.90 4.95 0.21
N SER A 446 -8.81 5.70 0.27
CA SER A 446 -8.75 6.91 1.05
C SER A 446 -9.47 8.06 0.31
N PHE A 447 -10.76 7.87 0.06
CA PHE A 447 -11.64 8.98 -0.22
C PHE A 447 -12.31 9.33 1.11
N GLY A 448 -11.85 10.37 1.74
CA GLY A 448 -12.52 10.89 2.90
C GLY A 448 -14.01 11.11 2.61
N GLY A 449 -14.88 10.49 3.39
CA GLY A 449 -16.31 10.65 3.41
C GLY A 449 -17.03 10.20 2.12
N ASP A 450 -17.99 9.30 2.26
CA ASP A 450 -18.93 8.79 1.26
C ASP A 450 -18.43 7.80 0.20
N THR A 451 -18.05 6.61 0.67
CA THR A 451 -17.98 5.43 -0.20
C THR A 451 -19.34 5.06 -0.80
N GLU A 452 -20.45 5.48 -0.21
CA GLU A 452 -21.78 5.25 -0.74
C GLU A 452 -22.07 6.04 -2.00
N SER A 453 -21.56 7.27 -2.11
CA SER A 453 -21.72 8.08 -3.33
C SER A 453 -20.99 7.50 -4.53
N LEU A 454 -19.84 6.85 -4.32
CA LEU A 454 -19.10 6.14 -5.37
C LEU A 454 -19.83 4.89 -5.84
N HIS A 455 -20.46 4.14 -4.92
CA HIS A 455 -21.29 2.99 -5.27
C HIS A 455 -22.51 3.42 -6.09
N GLY A 456 -23.21 4.45 -5.66
CA GLY A 456 -24.35 5.05 -6.38
C GLY A 456 -23.92 5.59 -7.75
N THR A 457 -22.82 6.31 -7.83
CA THR A 457 -22.27 6.88 -9.08
C THR A 457 -21.77 5.79 -10.02
N ALA A 458 -21.10 4.74 -9.52
CA ALA A 458 -20.65 3.61 -10.33
C ALA A 458 -21.84 2.80 -10.89
N MET A 459 -22.88 2.57 -10.10
CA MET A 459 -24.12 1.91 -10.54
C MET A 459 -24.88 2.75 -11.57
N THR A 460 -24.95 4.06 -11.38
CA THR A 460 -25.63 4.97 -12.31
C THR A 460 -24.82 5.18 -13.58
N ALA A 461 -23.51 5.33 -13.50
CA ALA A 461 -22.62 5.45 -14.65
C ALA A 461 -22.57 4.14 -15.46
N ALA A 462 -22.60 2.98 -14.81
CA ALA A 462 -22.65 1.69 -15.50
C ALA A 462 -23.94 1.50 -16.34
N LYS A 463 -25.08 2.07 -15.88
CA LYS A 463 -26.34 2.05 -16.64
C LYS A 463 -26.40 3.04 -17.79
N LEU A 464 -25.63 4.14 -17.72
CA LEU A 464 -25.71 5.26 -18.69
C LEU A 464 -24.59 5.27 -19.75
N TRP A 465 -23.49 4.49 -19.59
CA TRP A 465 -22.26 4.77 -20.35
C TRP A 465 -21.59 3.57 -21.02
N LEU A 466 -22.27 2.45 -21.27
CA LEU A 466 -21.68 1.32 -22.01
C LEU A 466 -22.05 1.37 -23.50
N PRO A 467 -21.14 1.81 -24.39
CA PRO A 467 -21.18 1.39 -25.77
C PRO A 467 -20.79 -0.09 -25.87
N LYS A 468 -21.60 -0.88 -26.55
CA LYS A 468 -21.47 -2.34 -26.67
C LYS A 468 -20.23 -2.87 -27.40
N THR A 469 -19.27 -2.02 -27.80
CA THR A 469 -18.14 -2.43 -28.65
C THR A 469 -16.86 -1.69 -28.30
N HIS A 470 -15.97 -2.31 -27.52
CA HIS A 470 -14.53 -1.99 -27.52
C HIS A 470 -13.68 -3.21 -27.17
N PRO A 471 -12.47 -3.34 -27.79
CA PRO A 471 -11.67 -4.56 -27.72
C PRO A 471 -11.03 -4.78 -26.35
N LYS A 472 -10.99 -6.05 -25.92
CA LYS A 472 -10.45 -6.55 -24.65
C LYS A 472 -8.99 -6.16 -24.34
N SER A 473 -8.23 -5.70 -25.35
CA SER A 473 -6.82 -5.32 -25.24
C SER A 473 -6.55 -4.02 -24.44
N ALA A 474 -7.47 -3.05 -24.47
CA ALA A 474 -7.30 -1.78 -23.77
C ALA A 474 -7.45 -1.92 -22.24
N VAL A 475 -8.30 -2.84 -21.79
CA VAL A 475 -8.48 -3.14 -20.35
C VAL A 475 -7.23 -3.79 -19.77
N SER A 476 -6.57 -4.67 -20.54
CA SER A 476 -5.31 -5.30 -20.14
C SER A 476 -4.19 -4.27 -19.94
N ALA A 477 -4.07 -3.28 -20.83
CA ALA A 477 -3.05 -2.23 -20.72
C ALA A 477 -3.28 -1.30 -19.52
N ALA A 478 -4.54 -0.92 -19.25
CA ALA A 478 -4.89 -0.06 -18.11
C ALA A 478 -4.69 -0.77 -16.77
N VAL A 479 -5.02 -2.06 -16.69
CA VAL A 479 -4.75 -2.91 -15.52
C VAL A 479 -3.23 -3.09 -15.32
N HIS A 480 -2.46 -3.24 -16.40
CA HIS A 480 -1.00 -3.28 -16.33
C HIS A 480 -0.40 -1.99 -15.78
N THR A 481 -0.90 -0.84 -16.19
CA THR A 481 -0.44 0.46 -15.69
C THR A 481 -0.81 0.64 -14.21
N PHE A 482 -2.02 0.29 -13.81
CA PHE A 482 -2.50 0.38 -12.43
C PHE A 482 -1.74 -0.56 -11.46
N ILE A 483 -1.50 -1.80 -11.87
CA ILE A 483 -0.73 -2.78 -11.09
C ILE A 483 0.75 -2.36 -11.03
N ARG A 484 1.31 -1.82 -12.12
CA ARG A 484 2.71 -1.38 -12.19
C ARG A 484 2.98 -0.16 -11.32
N THR A 485 2.08 0.81 -11.26
CA THR A 485 2.20 2.01 -10.42
C THR A 485 2.26 1.64 -8.94
N ARG A 486 1.54 0.62 -8.51
CA ARG A 486 1.54 0.17 -7.12
C ARG A 486 2.77 -0.67 -6.76
N THR A 487 3.26 -1.51 -7.67
CA THR A 487 4.48 -2.32 -7.44
C THR A 487 5.75 -1.45 -7.40
N LEU A 488 5.77 -0.32 -8.11
CA LEU A 488 6.89 0.62 -8.11
C LEU A 488 6.84 1.60 -6.93
N SER A 489 5.68 1.96 -6.41
CA SER A 489 5.57 2.81 -5.22
C SER A 489 6.00 2.09 -3.94
N THR A 490 5.92 0.76 -3.89
CA THR A 490 6.43 -0.05 -2.77
C THR A 490 7.95 -0.24 -2.79
N HIS A 491 8.65 0.09 -3.89
CA HIS A 491 10.10 0.00 -4.01
C HIS A 491 10.84 1.31 -3.74
N GLY A 492 10.14 2.37 -3.31
CA GLY A 492 10.74 3.64 -2.87
C GLY A 492 11.47 3.59 -1.53
N SER A 493 11.45 2.46 -0.81
CA SER A 493 12.18 2.29 0.43
C SER A 493 13.21 1.16 0.34
N VAL A 494 14.23 1.34 -0.48
CA VAL A 494 15.50 0.65 -0.27
C VAL A 494 16.25 1.39 0.83
N ARG A 495 15.91 1.14 2.07
CA ARG A 495 16.79 1.41 3.22
C ARG A 495 16.72 0.23 4.19
N HIS A 496 17.92 -0.27 4.49
CA HIS A 496 18.32 -1.21 5.52
C HIS A 496 18.13 -2.71 5.21
N PHE A 497 19.02 -3.22 4.34
CA PHE A 497 19.71 -4.46 4.66
C PHE A 497 21.16 -4.12 5.01
N GLY A 498 21.42 -3.99 6.27
CA GLY A 498 22.76 -3.80 6.82
C GLY A 498 22.77 -4.04 8.31
N ARG A 499 23.00 -5.28 8.68
CA ARG A 499 23.79 -5.83 9.78
C ARG A 499 23.14 -7.05 10.39
N SER A 500 23.63 -8.17 9.99
CA SER A 500 24.30 -9.12 10.87
C SER A 500 24.62 -10.37 10.06
N GLN A 501 25.90 -10.58 9.82
CA GLN A 501 26.56 -11.85 10.12
C GLN A 501 28.03 -11.72 9.77
N HIS A 502 28.85 -11.89 10.76
CA HIS A 502 30.26 -12.21 10.64
C HIS A 502 30.42 -13.49 9.81
N LEU A 503 31.28 -13.44 8.79
CA LEU A 503 32.40 -14.36 8.53
C LEU A 503 32.82 -14.30 7.08
N ALA A 504 34.16 -14.28 6.92
CA ALA A 504 34.93 -14.54 5.71
C ALA A 504 35.29 -13.36 4.77
N GLY A 505 36.52 -13.02 4.80
CA GLY A 505 37.55 -12.52 3.92
C GLY A 505 37.24 -11.73 2.63
N PRO A 506 38.12 -10.84 2.22
CA PRO A 506 37.88 -9.92 1.14
C PRO A 506 38.04 -10.60 -0.23
N THR A 507 36.94 -10.88 -0.93
CA THR A 507 36.98 -11.16 -2.36
C THR A 507 36.87 -9.85 -3.12
N LYS A 508 37.91 -9.56 -3.91
CA LYS A 508 38.03 -8.43 -4.83
C LYS A 508 36.79 -8.33 -5.72
N LEU A 509 36.12 -7.19 -5.68
CA LEU A 509 35.15 -6.80 -6.70
C LEU A 509 35.88 -6.69 -8.06
N PRO A 510 35.34 -7.22 -9.15
CA PRO A 510 35.91 -6.99 -10.47
C PRO A 510 35.70 -5.51 -10.84
N ASN A 511 36.81 -4.86 -11.23
CA ASN A 511 36.82 -3.54 -11.83
C ASN A 511 35.95 -3.55 -13.09
N LEU A 512 34.77 -2.95 -13.02
CA LEU A 512 34.02 -2.57 -14.21
C LEU A 512 34.63 -1.27 -14.75
N SER A 513 35.64 -1.41 -15.60
CA SER A 513 36.09 -0.33 -16.47
C SER A 513 35.05 -0.14 -17.57
N ILE A 514 34.19 0.85 -17.43
CA ILE A 514 33.34 1.34 -18.52
C ILE A 514 34.25 2.20 -19.41
N SER A 515 34.74 1.62 -20.51
CA SER A 515 35.37 2.37 -21.59
C SER A 515 34.29 3.20 -22.28
N ILE A 516 34.23 4.49 -22.02
CA ILE A 516 33.45 5.45 -22.80
C ILE A 516 34.26 5.72 -24.07
N PRO A 517 33.68 5.49 -25.27
CA PRO A 517 34.36 5.89 -26.48
C PRO A 517 34.56 7.40 -26.51
N GLN A 518 35.78 7.85 -26.80
CA GLN A 518 36.18 9.27 -26.92
C GLN A 518 35.39 10.11 -27.94
N ALA A 519 34.39 9.56 -28.60
CA ALA A 519 33.55 10.25 -29.59
C ALA A 519 32.29 10.94 -28.98
N LEU A 520 32.16 10.98 -27.66
CA LEU A 520 31.01 11.58 -26.97
C LEU A 520 31.38 12.73 -26.01
N LEU A 521 32.56 13.34 -26.20
CA LEU A 521 32.90 14.60 -25.59
C LEU A 521 32.65 15.77 -26.54
#